data_d8b73971eb72ac63594ddb20a4423bb7
#
_entry.id   d8b73971eb72ac63594ddb20a4423bb7
#
_cell.length_a   1.000
_cell.length_b   1.000
_cell.length_c   1.000
_cell.angle_alpha   90.00
_cell.angle_beta   90.00
_cell.angle_gamma   90.00
#
_symmetry.space_group_name_H-M   'P 1'
#
loop_
_entity.id
_entity.type
_entity.pdbx_description
1 polymer ?
#
loop_
_entity_poly.entity_id
_entity_poly.type
_entity_poly.pdbx_seq_one_letter_code
_entity_poly.pdbx_strand_id
1 'polypeptide(L)'
;MRGDERRATPLLNSVWTVGKSQIKACDPAFKAWYRKSGPSDEVVWNRALKAADARNSTLLRYLKRFASEDLKRSLDDLGAIYTRPDRATRKTRGSLSRQQDIAHMGITRLAKVNPKRALDAMQALSKRFEFDESQQTTMHSLIVRHSLFAKSAAPDDWVQSRLAELRDDELTEIYLRSTIGDADWPSFRVAYEWLSAERQASDEWRYWRVMAAAPGEAERSEAELNTLAAGRGFHAYLAAEILSLPLGLASDDIVAPPVTDSDAVARVRELIAVGMIWEARSEFRAALGDPAVALSLADLAAESGWHSLAIEAAAAAKAWGRVDLRFPVVYQTEFSNASEESGLDVEELFAVARRESAMAPDAVSEVGARGLMQLMPSTARLTARKHNYRYSRSRLMRPGYNTAVGALYYADLIKQYDGNRVLALAAYNAGPNRVRRWSEGTMSVARWVDTIPFKETREYVRAVLAYNVIYRLKAGKAANMLTDMERDFLY
;
A
#
# COMPACT_ATOMS: atom_id res chain seq x y z
N MET A 1 -21.17 -13.21 34.46
CA MET A 1 -21.55 -11.88 34.98
C MET A 1 -22.06 -12.05 36.41
N ARG A 2 -21.16 -12.08 37.34
CA ARG A 2 -21.49 -12.07 38.77
C ARG A 2 -21.11 -10.68 39.29
N GLY A 3 -22.13 -9.85 39.58
CA GLY A 3 -22.04 -8.87 40.66
C GLY A 3 -21.74 -7.41 40.34
N ASP A 4 -21.29 -6.94 39.19
CA ASP A 4 -21.06 -5.50 39.02
C ASP A 4 -21.59 -4.97 37.66
N GLU A 5 -22.88 -4.63 37.67
CA GLU A 5 -23.59 -4.10 36.50
C GLU A 5 -23.07 -2.74 36.05
N ARG A 6 -22.61 -1.92 36.99
CA ARG A 6 -22.07 -0.59 36.67
C ARG A 6 -20.82 -0.67 35.80
N ARG A 7 -20.02 -1.72 35.98
CA ARG A 7 -18.84 -2.00 35.15
C ARG A 7 -19.16 -2.80 33.88
N ALA A 8 -20.16 -3.69 33.94
CA ALA A 8 -20.51 -4.56 32.81
C ALA A 8 -21.19 -3.80 31.64
N THR A 9 -22.08 -2.85 31.92
CA THR A 9 -22.85 -2.13 30.89
C THR A 9 -21.98 -1.31 29.95
N PRO A 10 -21.00 -0.49 30.41
CA PRO A 10 -20.09 0.23 29.51
C PRO A 10 -19.26 -0.70 28.60
N LEU A 11 -18.78 -1.83 29.15
CA LEU A 11 -18.06 -2.83 28.37
C LEU A 11 -18.94 -3.49 27.31
N LEU A 12 -20.19 -3.87 27.68
CA LEU A 12 -21.13 -4.41 26.70
C LEU A 12 -21.47 -3.41 25.61
N ASN A 13 -21.70 -2.14 25.96
CA ASN A 13 -21.91 -1.08 24.99
C ASN A 13 -20.73 -0.94 24.02
N SER A 14 -19.48 -0.88 24.52
CA SER A 14 -18.29 -0.71 23.70
C SER A 14 -18.08 -1.90 22.75
N VAL A 15 -18.20 -3.13 23.26
CA VAL A 15 -18.05 -4.35 22.46
C VAL A 15 -19.19 -4.50 21.44
N TRP A 16 -20.41 -4.08 21.80
CA TRP A 16 -21.57 -4.18 20.91
C TRP A 16 -21.57 -3.11 19.82
N THR A 17 -21.06 -1.90 20.09
CA THR A 17 -21.11 -0.75 19.18
C THR A 17 -20.01 -0.84 18.11
N VAL A 18 -20.17 -1.78 17.19
CA VAL A 18 -19.28 -2.00 16.03
C VAL A 18 -20.08 -2.15 14.73
N GLY A 19 -19.47 -1.88 13.61
CA GLY A 19 -20.10 -1.90 12.27
C GLY A 19 -20.38 -3.30 11.69
N LYS A 20 -19.98 -4.36 12.40
CA LYS A 20 -20.14 -5.76 11.96
C LYS A 20 -20.68 -6.65 13.08
N SER A 21 -21.08 -7.87 12.74
CA SER A 21 -21.49 -8.85 13.75
C SER A 21 -20.31 -9.27 14.61
N GLN A 22 -20.56 -9.45 15.89
CA GLN A 22 -19.58 -10.00 16.83
C GLN A 22 -19.49 -11.53 16.70
N ILE A 23 -18.41 -12.09 17.25
CA ILE A 23 -18.21 -13.54 17.30
C ILE A 23 -19.29 -14.22 18.17
N LYS A 24 -19.64 -15.46 17.85
CA LYS A 24 -20.69 -16.23 18.57
C LYS A 24 -20.44 -16.37 20.08
N ALA A 25 -19.17 -16.32 20.50
CA ALA A 25 -18.81 -16.36 21.92
C ALA A 25 -19.40 -15.18 22.75
N CYS A 26 -19.72 -14.06 22.11
CA CYS A 26 -20.35 -12.90 22.76
C CYS A 26 -21.88 -13.05 22.92
N ASP A 27 -22.52 -13.96 22.19
CA ASP A 27 -23.99 -14.09 22.15
C ASP A 27 -24.63 -14.34 23.55
N PRO A 28 -24.09 -15.18 24.43
CA PRO A 28 -24.67 -15.39 25.74
C PRO A 28 -24.71 -14.10 26.58
N ALA A 29 -23.65 -13.30 26.53
CA ALA A 29 -23.56 -12.04 27.26
C ALA A 29 -24.57 -11.02 26.71
N PHE A 30 -24.66 -10.88 25.36
CA PHE A 30 -25.64 -9.99 24.74
C PHE A 30 -27.09 -10.44 25.02
N LYS A 31 -27.41 -11.73 24.93
CA LYS A 31 -28.75 -12.25 25.26
C LYS A 31 -29.15 -11.94 26.69
N ALA A 32 -28.22 -12.08 27.63
CA ALA A 32 -28.48 -11.73 29.03
C ALA A 32 -28.72 -10.23 29.23
N TRP A 33 -27.94 -9.39 28.55
CA TRP A 33 -28.07 -7.95 28.56
C TRP A 33 -29.40 -7.50 27.91
N TYR A 34 -29.80 -8.05 26.76
CA TYR A 34 -31.06 -7.73 26.09
C TYR A 34 -32.30 -8.03 26.94
N ARG A 35 -32.24 -9.10 27.74
CA ARG A 35 -33.37 -9.45 28.64
C ARG A 35 -33.49 -8.51 29.81
N LYS A 36 -32.43 -7.84 30.22
CA LYS A 36 -32.39 -7.01 31.40
C LYS A 36 -32.63 -5.52 31.11
N SER A 37 -31.83 -4.92 30.27
CA SER A 37 -31.92 -3.50 29.94
C SER A 37 -31.81 -3.23 28.43
N GLY A 38 -31.01 -4.02 27.74
CA GLY A 38 -30.68 -3.81 26.32
C GLY A 38 -29.87 -2.53 26.09
N PRO A 39 -29.60 -2.22 24.83
CA PRO A 39 -28.95 -0.97 24.41
C PRO A 39 -29.95 0.19 24.45
N SER A 40 -29.48 1.36 24.91
CA SER A 40 -30.26 2.61 24.74
C SER A 40 -30.35 3.02 23.27
N ASP A 41 -31.31 3.91 22.96
CA ASP A 41 -31.43 4.47 21.61
C ASP A 41 -30.13 5.13 21.11
N GLU A 42 -29.36 5.76 21.98
CA GLU A 42 -28.06 6.34 21.66
C GLU A 42 -27.04 5.28 21.23
N VAL A 43 -26.95 4.18 21.99
CA VAL A 43 -26.08 3.06 21.70
C VAL A 43 -26.47 2.39 20.37
N VAL A 44 -27.77 2.23 20.13
CA VAL A 44 -28.30 1.70 18.86
C VAL A 44 -27.95 2.63 17.71
N TRP A 45 -28.10 3.95 17.87
CA TRP A 45 -27.79 4.94 16.87
C TRP A 45 -26.30 4.92 16.50
N ASN A 46 -25.42 4.97 17.49
CA ASN A 46 -23.97 4.92 17.30
C ASN A 46 -23.52 3.64 16.57
N ARG A 47 -24.14 2.51 16.88
CA ARG A 47 -23.89 1.28 16.12
C ARG A 47 -24.43 1.35 14.69
N ALA A 48 -25.56 2.01 14.47
CA ALA A 48 -26.12 2.18 13.12
C ALA A 48 -25.21 3.02 12.22
N LEU A 49 -24.64 4.10 12.74
CA LEU A 49 -23.65 4.89 12.01
C LEU A 49 -22.42 4.04 11.63
N LYS A 50 -21.85 3.28 12.56
CA LYS A 50 -20.75 2.36 12.27
C LYS A 50 -21.11 1.26 11.27
N ALA A 51 -22.35 0.77 11.31
CA ALA A 51 -22.85 -0.19 10.32
C ALA A 51 -22.99 0.42 8.93
N ALA A 52 -23.40 1.69 8.83
CA ALA A 52 -23.44 2.44 7.58
C ALA A 52 -22.02 2.63 7.01
N ASP A 53 -21.05 3.03 7.82
CA ASP A 53 -19.64 3.16 7.41
C ASP A 53 -19.07 1.83 6.93
N ALA A 54 -19.35 0.73 7.63
CA ALA A 54 -18.95 -0.63 7.28
C ALA A 54 -19.75 -1.22 6.08
N ARG A 55 -20.65 -0.46 5.48
CA ARG A 55 -21.55 -0.89 4.37
C ARG A 55 -22.41 -2.11 4.71
N ASN A 56 -22.83 -2.24 5.98
CA ASN A 56 -23.61 -3.38 6.48
C ASN A 56 -25.10 -3.07 6.58
N SER A 57 -25.79 -3.07 5.45
CA SER A 57 -27.24 -2.81 5.39
C SER A 57 -28.10 -3.85 6.15
N THR A 58 -27.59 -5.07 6.28
CA THR A 58 -28.26 -6.14 7.05
C THR A 58 -28.27 -5.79 8.54
N LEU A 59 -27.12 -5.31 9.05
CA LEU A 59 -27.03 -4.87 10.45
C LEU A 59 -27.93 -3.65 10.69
N LEU A 60 -27.98 -2.67 9.78
CA LEU A 60 -28.89 -1.52 9.90
C LEU A 60 -30.34 -1.96 10.08
N ARG A 61 -30.80 -2.92 9.30
CA ARG A 61 -32.17 -3.47 9.45
C ARG A 61 -32.38 -4.20 10.76
N TYR A 62 -31.37 -4.97 11.19
CA TYR A 62 -31.42 -5.71 12.46
C TYR A 62 -31.54 -4.79 13.67
N LEU A 63 -30.89 -3.64 13.67
CA LEU A 63 -30.85 -2.69 14.77
C LEU A 63 -32.23 -2.10 15.11
N LYS A 64 -33.17 -2.05 14.17
CA LYS A 64 -34.53 -1.60 14.42
C LYS A 64 -35.26 -2.38 15.51
N ARG A 65 -34.82 -3.61 15.80
CA ARG A 65 -35.41 -4.44 16.88
C ARG A 65 -35.21 -3.87 18.28
N PHE A 66 -34.20 -3.01 18.44
CA PHE A 66 -33.81 -2.42 19.72
C PHE A 66 -34.19 -0.95 19.82
N ALA A 67 -34.73 -0.36 18.76
CA ALA A 67 -35.01 1.05 18.63
C ALA A 67 -36.42 1.41 19.10
N SER A 68 -36.57 2.56 19.76
CA SER A 68 -37.89 3.21 19.97
C SER A 68 -38.54 3.58 18.63
N GLU A 69 -39.84 3.89 18.64
CA GLU A 69 -40.57 4.28 17.43
C GLU A 69 -39.98 5.55 16.79
N ASP A 70 -39.48 6.48 17.59
CA ASP A 70 -38.82 7.68 17.08
C ASP A 70 -37.49 7.34 16.42
N LEU A 71 -36.69 6.49 17.06
CA LEU A 71 -35.42 6.05 16.49
C LEU A 71 -35.60 5.21 15.22
N LYS A 72 -36.62 4.36 15.15
CA LYS A 72 -36.97 3.62 13.93
C LYS A 72 -37.13 4.51 12.73
N ARG A 73 -37.81 5.66 12.89
CA ARG A 73 -38.00 6.67 11.81
C ARG A 73 -36.64 7.25 11.35
N SER A 74 -35.76 7.56 12.30
CA SER A 74 -34.40 8.03 11.98
C SER A 74 -33.57 6.95 11.28
N LEU A 75 -33.66 5.68 11.71
CA LEU A 75 -33.01 4.55 11.04
C LEU A 75 -33.53 4.29 9.63
N ASP A 76 -34.84 4.54 9.38
CA ASP A 76 -35.42 4.48 8.03
C ASP A 76 -34.83 5.54 7.12
N ASP A 77 -34.72 6.78 7.61
CA ASP A 77 -34.13 7.88 6.86
C ASP A 77 -32.62 7.64 6.62
N LEU A 78 -31.86 7.16 7.63
CA LEU A 78 -30.47 6.75 7.49
C LEU A 78 -30.32 5.67 6.40
N GLY A 79 -31.15 4.63 6.43
CA GLY A 79 -31.13 3.57 5.43
C GLY A 79 -31.50 4.04 4.03
N ALA A 80 -32.45 4.95 3.91
CA ALA A 80 -32.87 5.54 2.64
C ALA A 80 -31.76 6.39 2.00
N ILE A 81 -31.10 7.27 2.79
CA ILE A 81 -29.96 8.07 2.32
C ILE A 81 -28.72 7.19 2.07
N TYR A 82 -28.50 6.19 2.93
CA TYR A 82 -27.44 5.20 2.70
C TYR A 82 -27.56 4.54 1.31
N THR A 83 -28.78 4.15 0.91
CA THR A 83 -29.03 3.50 -0.39
C THR A 83 -29.03 4.49 -1.55
N ARG A 84 -29.53 5.70 -1.32
CA ARG A 84 -29.70 6.77 -2.33
C ARG A 84 -29.01 8.05 -1.85
N PRO A 85 -27.67 8.13 -1.85
CA PRO A 85 -26.93 9.31 -1.38
C PRO A 85 -27.18 10.56 -2.25
N ASP A 86 -27.68 10.41 -3.47
CA ASP A 86 -28.18 11.49 -4.30
C ASP A 86 -29.31 12.31 -3.65
N ARG A 87 -29.91 11.79 -2.56
CA ARG A 87 -30.96 12.42 -1.76
C ARG A 87 -30.46 13.01 -0.44
N ALA A 88 -29.14 13.22 -0.29
CA ALA A 88 -28.53 13.70 0.95
C ALA A 88 -29.14 15.00 1.49
N THR A 89 -29.64 15.89 0.62
CA THR A 89 -30.30 17.16 0.99
C THR A 89 -31.76 17.01 1.40
N ARG A 90 -32.36 15.80 1.32
CA ARG A 90 -33.74 15.57 1.70
C ARG A 90 -33.95 15.83 3.20
N LYS A 91 -35.10 16.39 3.56
CA LYS A 91 -35.51 16.54 4.96
C LYS A 91 -35.65 15.17 5.63
N THR A 92 -35.02 14.99 6.77
CA THR A 92 -35.03 13.77 7.59
C THR A 92 -35.67 14.00 8.93
N ARG A 93 -36.05 12.92 9.61
CA ARG A 93 -36.80 12.94 10.89
C ARG A 93 -35.86 12.67 12.07
N GLY A 94 -36.35 12.89 13.29
CA GLY A 94 -35.63 12.70 14.54
C GLY A 94 -34.99 14.00 15.07
N SER A 95 -34.17 13.87 16.12
CA SER A 95 -33.45 15.01 16.72
C SER A 95 -32.54 15.71 15.71
N LEU A 96 -32.22 16.98 15.98
CA LEU A 96 -31.33 17.76 15.11
C LEU A 96 -29.96 17.05 14.94
N SER A 97 -29.40 16.48 16.02
CA SER A 97 -28.14 15.72 15.97
C SER A 97 -28.24 14.50 15.01
N ARG A 98 -29.30 13.70 15.10
CA ARG A 98 -29.49 12.57 14.18
C ARG A 98 -29.66 12.99 12.72
N GLN A 99 -30.35 14.10 12.49
CA GLN A 99 -30.51 14.68 11.14
C GLN A 99 -29.13 15.13 10.60
N GLN A 100 -28.27 15.72 11.43
CA GLN A 100 -26.91 16.11 11.09
C GLN A 100 -26.04 14.90 10.75
N ASP A 101 -26.10 13.83 11.57
CA ASP A 101 -25.37 12.58 11.30
C ASP A 101 -25.80 11.94 9.96
N ILE A 102 -27.12 11.94 9.67
CA ILE A 102 -27.62 11.44 8.39
C ILE A 102 -27.11 12.31 7.22
N ALA A 103 -27.12 13.63 7.39
CA ALA A 103 -26.61 14.56 6.38
C ALA A 103 -25.11 14.33 6.13
N HIS A 104 -24.29 14.26 7.18
CA HIS A 104 -22.86 13.94 7.10
C HIS A 104 -22.61 12.62 6.36
N MET A 105 -23.28 11.54 6.76
CA MET A 105 -23.19 10.23 6.09
C MET A 105 -23.62 10.30 4.63
N GLY A 106 -24.69 11.05 4.32
CA GLY A 106 -25.17 11.25 2.95
C GLY A 106 -24.13 11.96 2.07
N ILE A 107 -23.52 13.03 2.57
CA ILE A 107 -22.47 13.79 1.86
C ILE A 107 -21.25 12.90 1.63
N THR A 108 -20.76 12.23 2.66
CA THR A 108 -19.57 11.37 2.57
C THR A 108 -19.75 10.19 1.61
N ARG A 109 -20.96 9.65 1.52
CA ARG A 109 -21.28 8.62 0.51
C ARG A 109 -21.45 9.21 -0.88
N LEU A 110 -22.06 10.38 -0.99
CA LEU A 110 -22.24 11.05 -2.28
C LEU A 110 -20.89 11.46 -2.88
N ALA A 111 -19.92 11.86 -2.05
CA ALA A 111 -18.56 12.16 -2.49
C ALA A 111 -17.92 11.02 -3.29
N LYS A 112 -18.18 9.77 -2.90
CA LYS A 112 -17.65 8.56 -3.58
C LYS A 112 -18.27 8.30 -4.96
N VAL A 113 -19.40 8.93 -5.27
CA VAL A 113 -20.15 8.71 -6.52
C VAL A 113 -20.12 9.95 -7.41
N ASN A 114 -20.29 11.12 -6.80
CA ASN A 114 -20.29 12.41 -7.48
C ASN A 114 -19.78 13.50 -6.53
N PRO A 115 -18.48 13.77 -6.50
CA PRO A 115 -17.89 14.73 -5.57
C PRO A 115 -18.40 16.17 -5.77
N LYS A 116 -18.72 16.60 -7.00
CA LYS A 116 -19.32 17.93 -7.24
C LYS A 116 -20.64 18.07 -6.53
N ARG A 117 -21.56 17.10 -6.71
CA ARG A 117 -22.86 17.11 -6.01
C ARG A 117 -22.72 16.99 -4.50
N ALA A 118 -21.68 16.30 -4.03
CA ALA A 118 -21.39 16.24 -2.60
C ALA A 118 -20.98 17.60 -2.04
N LEU A 119 -20.16 18.35 -2.77
CA LEU A 119 -19.81 19.73 -2.42
C LEU A 119 -21.07 20.62 -2.38
N ASP A 120 -21.91 20.58 -3.41
CA ASP A 120 -23.16 21.34 -3.45
C ASP A 120 -24.07 21.01 -2.26
N ALA A 121 -24.19 19.71 -1.93
CA ALA A 121 -24.97 19.22 -0.79
C ALA A 121 -24.36 19.69 0.54
N MET A 122 -23.07 19.63 0.70
CA MET A 122 -22.36 20.13 1.89
C MET A 122 -22.62 21.62 2.10
N GLN A 123 -22.45 22.45 1.07
CA GLN A 123 -22.71 23.90 1.12
C GLN A 123 -24.15 24.22 1.47
N ALA A 124 -25.11 23.48 0.92
CA ALA A 124 -26.52 23.66 1.21
C ALA A 124 -26.86 23.27 2.66
N LEU A 125 -26.32 22.19 3.15
CA LEU A 125 -26.61 21.64 4.48
C LEU A 125 -25.87 22.36 5.60
N SER A 126 -24.70 22.95 5.33
CA SER A 126 -23.99 23.81 6.29
C SER A 126 -24.72 25.09 6.67
N LYS A 127 -25.73 25.48 5.88
CA LYS A 127 -26.66 26.56 6.26
C LYS A 127 -27.66 26.15 7.35
N ARG A 128 -27.82 24.87 7.58
CA ARG A 128 -28.77 24.28 8.52
C ARG A 128 -28.13 23.57 9.70
N PHE A 129 -26.96 22.94 9.48
CA PHE A 129 -26.27 22.15 10.45
C PHE A 129 -24.89 22.73 10.72
N GLU A 130 -24.50 22.79 11.97
CA GLU A 130 -23.14 23.14 12.41
C GLU A 130 -22.33 21.83 12.50
N PHE A 131 -21.70 21.45 11.38
CA PHE A 131 -20.79 20.29 11.39
C PHE A 131 -19.55 20.60 12.22
N ASP A 132 -19.18 19.68 13.10
CA ASP A 132 -17.94 19.79 13.86
C ASP A 132 -16.70 19.67 12.96
N GLU A 133 -15.53 19.99 13.49
CA GLU A 133 -14.25 19.99 12.76
C GLU A 133 -13.95 18.60 12.16
N SER A 134 -14.20 17.52 12.90
CA SER A 134 -13.99 16.14 12.43
C SER A 134 -14.91 15.79 11.26
N GLN A 135 -16.18 16.18 11.35
CA GLN A 135 -17.15 15.98 10.27
C GLN A 135 -16.76 16.79 9.02
N GLN A 136 -16.36 18.05 9.19
CA GLN A 136 -15.91 18.91 8.09
C GLN A 136 -14.66 18.33 7.42
N THR A 137 -13.64 17.98 8.20
CA THR A 137 -12.40 17.36 7.70
C THR A 137 -12.70 16.08 6.93
N THR A 138 -13.58 15.22 7.45
CA THR A 138 -13.96 13.98 6.76
C THR A 138 -14.66 14.26 5.42
N MET A 139 -15.59 15.20 5.39
CA MET A 139 -16.29 15.59 4.15
C MET A 139 -15.31 16.19 3.13
N HIS A 140 -14.46 17.13 3.55
CA HIS A 140 -13.46 17.76 2.69
C HIS A 140 -12.50 16.73 2.10
N SER A 141 -11.90 15.89 2.94
CA SER A 141 -10.96 14.85 2.50
C SER A 141 -11.59 13.89 1.49
N LEU A 142 -12.83 13.45 1.72
CA LEU A 142 -13.52 12.56 0.78
C LEU A 142 -13.93 13.24 -0.53
N ILE A 143 -14.39 14.48 -0.48
CA ILE A 143 -14.71 15.24 -1.70
C ILE A 143 -13.44 15.49 -2.51
N VAL A 144 -12.36 15.94 -1.88
CA VAL A 144 -11.05 16.11 -2.52
C VAL A 144 -10.58 14.80 -3.14
N ARG A 145 -10.45 13.73 -2.33
CA ARG A 145 -9.96 12.43 -2.78
C ARG A 145 -10.69 11.94 -4.03
N HIS A 146 -12.01 12.01 -4.03
CA HIS A 146 -12.80 11.51 -5.15
C HIS A 146 -12.83 12.47 -6.34
N SER A 147 -12.62 13.77 -6.13
CA SER A 147 -12.47 14.75 -7.23
C SER A 147 -11.23 14.48 -8.06
N LEU A 148 -10.14 14.05 -7.44
CA LEU A 148 -8.87 13.75 -8.14
C LEU A 148 -8.97 12.58 -9.15
N PHE A 149 -10.04 11.78 -9.09
CA PHE A 149 -10.25 10.64 -10.00
C PHE A 149 -11.55 10.69 -10.80
N ALA A 150 -12.43 11.66 -10.51
CA ALA A 150 -13.78 11.66 -11.05
C ALA A 150 -13.93 12.59 -12.27
N LYS A 151 -14.73 12.15 -13.25
CA LYS A 151 -15.20 13.03 -14.34
C LYS A 151 -16.06 14.19 -13.84
N SER A 152 -16.75 14.00 -12.70
CA SER A 152 -17.62 15.00 -12.04
C SER A 152 -16.93 15.56 -10.80
N ALA A 153 -15.73 16.13 -10.98
CA ALA A 153 -14.95 16.71 -9.89
C ALA A 153 -15.61 17.98 -9.30
N ALA A 154 -15.26 18.31 -8.06
CA ALA A 154 -15.42 19.64 -7.52
C ALA A 154 -14.54 20.63 -8.29
N PRO A 155 -14.81 21.95 -8.28
CA PRO A 155 -13.98 22.94 -8.92
C PRO A 155 -12.52 22.85 -8.45
N ASP A 156 -11.58 23.00 -9.37
CA ASP A 156 -10.17 22.77 -9.09
C ASP A 156 -9.60 23.75 -8.06
N ASP A 157 -9.98 25.01 -8.13
CA ASP A 157 -9.64 26.04 -7.14
C ASP A 157 -10.10 25.67 -5.72
N TRP A 158 -11.29 25.08 -5.60
CA TRP A 158 -11.79 24.58 -4.32
C TRP A 158 -10.95 23.38 -3.83
N VAL A 159 -10.62 22.44 -4.73
CA VAL A 159 -9.80 21.27 -4.40
C VAL A 159 -8.42 21.70 -3.90
N GLN A 160 -7.76 22.60 -4.61
CA GLN A 160 -6.45 23.15 -4.23
C GLN A 160 -6.50 23.88 -2.89
N SER A 161 -7.50 24.75 -2.67
CA SER A 161 -7.68 25.44 -1.39
C SER A 161 -7.84 24.45 -0.23
N ARG A 162 -8.60 23.37 -0.43
CA ARG A 162 -8.78 22.36 0.63
C ARG A 162 -7.52 21.54 0.87
N LEU A 163 -6.75 21.19 -0.16
CA LEU A 163 -5.45 20.50 0.00
C LEU A 163 -4.47 21.35 0.81
N ALA A 164 -4.39 22.65 0.50
CA ALA A 164 -3.54 23.59 1.22
C ALA A 164 -3.90 23.72 2.71
N GLU A 165 -5.20 23.60 3.07
CA GLU A 165 -5.67 23.63 4.44
C GLU A 165 -5.50 22.30 5.17
N LEU A 166 -5.87 21.19 4.52
CA LEU A 166 -5.84 19.85 5.12
C LEU A 166 -4.42 19.38 5.43
N ARG A 167 -3.43 19.78 4.62
CA ARG A 167 -2.04 19.33 4.76
C ARG A 167 -1.92 17.80 4.88
N ASP A 168 -2.80 17.08 4.17
CA ASP A 168 -2.80 15.61 4.12
C ASP A 168 -1.83 15.16 3.03
N ASP A 169 -0.73 14.54 3.43
CA ASP A 169 0.31 14.09 2.51
C ASP A 169 -0.22 13.11 1.46
N GLU A 170 -1.12 12.19 1.83
CA GLU A 170 -1.65 11.21 0.89
C GLU A 170 -2.48 11.88 -0.22
N LEU A 171 -3.33 12.82 0.14
CA LEU A 171 -4.15 13.58 -0.82
C LEU A 171 -3.29 14.49 -1.70
N THR A 172 -2.30 15.15 -1.09
CA THR A 172 -1.34 16.02 -1.79
C THR A 172 -0.51 15.21 -2.79
N GLU A 173 -0.03 14.03 -2.42
CA GLU A 173 0.71 13.14 -3.32
C GLU A 173 -0.14 12.68 -4.51
N ILE A 174 -1.43 12.41 -4.32
CA ILE A 174 -2.33 12.05 -5.43
C ILE A 174 -2.45 13.24 -6.39
N TYR A 175 -2.61 14.46 -5.88
CA TYR A 175 -2.69 15.67 -6.70
C TYR A 175 -1.38 15.92 -7.44
N LEU A 176 -0.23 15.84 -6.78
CA LEU A 176 1.10 15.99 -7.40
C LEU A 176 1.34 14.96 -8.52
N ARG A 177 0.87 13.73 -8.36
CA ARG A 177 0.96 12.73 -9.44
C ARG A 177 0.10 13.10 -10.65
N SER A 178 -1.05 13.73 -10.45
CA SER A 178 -1.85 14.27 -11.55
C SER A 178 -1.08 15.38 -12.29
N THR A 179 -0.50 16.34 -11.55
CA THR A 179 0.31 17.42 -12.18
C THR A 179 1.53 16.88 -12.91
N ILE A 180 2.20 15.83 -12.39
CA ILE A 180 3.28 15.12 -13.09
C ILE A 180 2.74 14.49 -14.39
N GLY A 181 1.59 13.82 -14.33
CA GLY A 181 0.93 13.21 -15.50
C GLY A 181 0.63 14.21 -16.59
N ASP A 182 0.16 15.39 -16.24
CA ASP A 182 -0.22 16.46 -17.15
C ASP A 182 0.96 17.38 -17.53
N ALA A 183 2.14 17.20 -16.92
CA ALA A 183 3.30 18.10 -16.97
C ALA A 183 2.97 19.55 -16.53
N ASP A 184 2.00 19.68 -15.60
CA ASP A 184 1.64 20.97 -15.02
C ASP A 184 2.60 21.35 -13.89
N TRP A 185 3.78 21.82 -14.27
CA TRP A 185 4.84 22.18 -13.34
C TRP A 185 4.53 23.40 -12.48
N PRO A 186 3.80 24.43 -12.97
CA PRO A 186 3.34 25.51 -12.10
C PRO A 186 2.50 25.02 -10.91
N SER A 187 1.47 24.22 -11.15
CA SER A 187 0.63 23.64 -10.10
C SER A 187 1.41 22.69 -9.20
N PHE A 188 2.34 21.90 -9.77
CA PHE A 188 3.23 21.04 -9.00
C PHE A 188 4.02 21.84 -7.96
N ARG A 189 4.70 22.93 -8.37
CA ARG A 189 5.53 23.73 -7.45
C ARG A 189 4.72 24.30 -6.29
N VAL A 190 3.50 24.76 -6.54
CA VAL A 190 2.61 25.26 -5.48
C VAL A 190 2.21 24.11 -4.54
N ALA A 191 1.77 22.99 -5.07
CA ALA A 191 1.29 21.88 -4.28
C ALA A 191 2.40 21.14 -3.50
N TYR A 192 3.64 21.16 -3.99
CA TYR A 192 4.79 20.60 -3.30
C TYR A 192 4.97 21.19 -1.90
N GLU A 193 4.68 22.47 -1.71
CA GLU A 193 4.79 23.17 -0.42
C GLU A 193 3.69 22.74 0.58
N TRP A 194 2.71 21.96 0.15
CA TRP A 194 1.68 21.39 1.04
C TRP A 194 2.09 20.08 1.69
N LEU A 195 3.13 19.42 1.17
CA LEU A 195 3.69 18.21 1.78
C LEU A 195 4.37 18.52 3.11
N SER A 196 4.36 17.56 4.03
CA SER A 196 5.19 17.60 5.23
C SER A 196 6.69 17.62 4.88
N ALA A 197 7.51 18.17 5.78
CA ALA A 197 8.96 18.20 5.59
C ALA A 197 9.56 16.78 5.41
N GLU A 198 8.99 15.78 6.10
CA GLU A 198 9.39 14.38 5.95
C GLU A 198 9.15 13.87 4.53
N ARG A 199 7.98 14.19 3.95
CA ARG A 199 7.67 13.77 2.58
C ARG A 199 8.50 14.52 1.55
N GLN A 200 8.68 15.82 1.71
CA GLN A 200 9.55 16.65 0.84
C GLN A 200 10.98 16.11 0.81
N ALA A 201 11.49 15.58 1.93
CA ALA A 201 12.83 15.00 2.04
C ALA A 201 12.98 13.62 1.38
N SER A 202 11.90 12.97 0.93
CA SER A 202 12.01 11.67 0.26
C SER A 202 12.57 11.80 -1.15
N ASP A 203 13.34 10.81 -1.61
CA ASP A 203 13.99 10.83 -2.93
C ASP A 203 13.02 11.04 -4.09
N GLU A 204 11.81 10.49 -3.99
CA GLU A 204 10.75 10.68 -4.97
C GLU A 204 10.41 12.16 -5.15
N TRP A 205 10.09 12.84 -4.03
CA TRP A 205 9.63 14.22 -4.10
C TRP A 205 10.77 15.21 -4.31
N ARG A 206 11.98 14.91 -3.87
CA ARG A 206 13.21 15.66 -4.20
C ARG A 206 13.50 15.59 -5.70
N TYR A 207 13.42 14.40 -6.31
CA TYR A 207 13.59 14.20 -7.75
C TYR A 207 12.57 15.03 -8.55
N TRP A 208 11.28 14.93 -8.22
CA TRP A 208 10.26 15.65 -8.95
C TRP A 208 10.31 17.16 -8.73
N ARG A 209 10.77 17.63 -7.58
CA ARG A 209 11.03 19.04 -7.37
C ARG A 209 12.09 19.57 -8.34
N VAL A 210 13.16 18.81 -8.57
CA VAL A 210 14.18 19.15 -9.58
C VAL A 210 13.61 19.14 -10.99
N MET A 211 12.84 18.10 -11.35
CA MET A 211 12.21 18.01 -12.67
C MET A 211 11.21 19.15 -12.94
N ALA A 212 10.59 19.68 -11.90
CA ALA A 212 9.64 20.79 -11.96
C ALA A 212 10.28 22.17 -11.74
N ALA A 213 11.62 22.27 -11.64
CA ALA A 213 12.32 23.50 -11.33
C ALA A 213 12.01 24.63 -12.34
N ALA A 214 11.94 25.85 -11.84
CA ALA A 214 11.72 27.02 -12.67
C ALA A 214 13.00 27.40 -13.45
N PRO A 215 12.88 28.13 -14.58
CA PRO A 215 14.04 28.71 -15.21
C PRO A 215 14.87 29.55 -14.24
N GLY A 216 16.18 29.33 -14.18
CA GLY A 216 17.10 30.01 -13.26
C GLY A 216 17.50 29.21 -12.01
N GLU A 217 16.93 28.03 -11.77
CA GLU A 217 17.29 27.16 -10.65
C GLU A 217 18.30 26.05 -11.02
N ALA A 218 19.01 26.16 -12.14
CA ALA A 218 19.85 25.10 -12.70
C ALA A 218 20.93 24.60 -11.73
N GLU A 219 21.71 25.51 -11.10
CA GLU A 219 22.78 25.13 -10.15
C GLU A 219 22.24 24.35 -8.94
N ARG A 220 21.12 24.83 -8.38
CA ARG A 220 20.46 24.15 -7.25
C ARG A 220 19.94 22.78 -7.66
N SER A 221 19.39 22.66 -8.83
CA SER A 221 18.88 21.40 -9.40
C SER A 221 19.99 20.39 -9.62
N GLU A 222 21.14 20.83 -10.14
CA GLU A 222 22.31 19.97 -10.34
C GLU A 222 22.90 19.48 -9.01
N ALA A 223 23.03 20.37 -8.02
CA ALA A 223 23.49 19.98 -6.67
C ALA A 223 22.57 18.94 -6.02
N GLU A 224 21.25 19.10 -6.18
CA GLU A 224 20.25 18.17 -5.65
C GLU A 224 20.31 16.83 -6.39
N LEU A 225 20.45 16.80 -7.72
CA LEU A 225 20.63 15.57 -8.49
C LEU A 225 21.90 14.82 -8.09
N ASN A 226 23.02 15.53 -7.86
CA ASN A 226 24.26 14.90 -7.37
C ASN A 226 24.05 14.24 -6.00
N THR A 227 23.32 14.89 -5.11
CA THR A 227 22.99 14.33 -3.79
C THR A 227 22.11 13.08 -3.92
N LEU A 228 21.10 13.10 -4.79
CA LEU A 228 20.24 11.96 -5.06
C LEU A 228 21.01 10.80 -5.70
N ALA A 229 21.88 11.09 -6.67
CA ALA A 229 22.65 10.11 -7.42
C ALA A 229 23.62 9.29 -6.53
N ALA A 230 24.04 9.84 -5.39
CA ALA A 230 24.84 9.12 -4.41
C ALA A 230 24.04 8.04 -3.67
N GLY A 231 22.70 8.04 -3.76
CA GLY A 231 21.81 7.09 -3.10
C GLY A 231 21.61 5.79 -3.86
N ARG A 232 20.63 5.02 -3.40
CA ARG A 232 20.14 3.77 -4.02
C ARG A 232 18.64 3.79 -4.16
N GLY A 233 18.18 3.35 -5.31
CA GLY A 233 16.76 3.25 -5.58
C GLY A 233 16.38 3.90 -6.90
N PHE A 234 15.12 3.83 -7.24
CA PHE A 234 14.64 4.23 -8.57
C PHE A 234 15.01 5.68 -8.90
N HIS A 235 14.67 6.64 -8.02
CA HIS A 235 14.93 8.05 -8.28
C HIS A 235 16.41 8.43 -8.17
N ALA A 236 17.18 7.75 -7.30
CA ALA A 236 18.61 7.91 -7.20
C ALA A 236 19.31 7.48 -8.50
N TYR A 237 18.91 6.34 -9.04
CA TYR A 237 19.47 5.85 -10.30
C TYR A 237 19.02 6.67 -11.51
N LEU A 238 17.79 7.20 -11.53
CA LEU A 238 17.38 8.19 -12.54
C LEU A 238 18.24 9.46 -12.48
N ALA A 239 18.53 9.97 -11.29
CA ALA A 239 19.39 11.14 -11.12
C ALA A 239 20.81 10.87 -11.62
N ALA A 240 21.38 9.70 -11.29
CA ALA A 240 22.69 9.29 -11.78
C ALA A 240 22.73 9.18 -13.31
N GLU A 241 21.69 8.60 -13.93
CA GLU A 241 21.58 8.52 -15.39
C GLU A 241 21.49 9.89 -16.08
N ILE A 242 20.72 10.85 -15.51
CA ILE A 242 20.65 12.23 -16.00
C ILE A 242 22.03 12.90 -15.97
N LEU A 243 22.80 12.67 -14.93
CA LEU A 243 24.15 13.22 -14.77
C LEU A 243 25.23 12.40 -15.49
N SER A 244 24.87 11.30 -16.16
CA SER A 244 25.81 10.34 -16.77
C SER A 244 26.84 9.79 -15.76
N LEU A 245 26.44 9.62 -14.52
CA LEU A 245 27.25 9.04 -13.45
C LEU A 245 27.08 7.52 -13.40
N PRO A 246 28.13 6.77 -13.00
CA PRO A 246 28.01 5.34 -12.80
C PRO A 246 27.03 5.02 -11.65
N LEU A 247 26.20 4.01 -11.85
CA LEU A 247 25.30 3.54 -10.79
C LEU A 247 26.11 2.84 -9.69
N GLY A 248 25.79 3.13 -8.44
CA GLY A 248 26.51 2.62 -7.28
C GLY A 248 25.64 1.85 -6.30
N LEU A 249 26.30 1.16 -5.36
CA LEU A 249 25.61 0.45 -4.27
C LEU A 249 25.36 1.35 -3.06
N ALA A 250 25.87 2.55 -3.03
CA ALA A 250 25.91 3.49 -1.90
C ALA A 250 26.15 2.77 -0.55
N SER A 251 27.16 3.09 0.20
CA SER A 251 27.60 2.19 1.26
C SER A 251 27.70 2.81 2.65
N ASP A 252 27.43 4.09 2.82
CA ASP A 252 27.84 4.83 4.02
C ASP A 252 26.77 4.92 5.12
N ASP A 253 25.95 3.90 5.26
CA ASP A 253 25.08 3.81 6.42
C ASP A 253 25.92 3.53 7.67
N ILE A 254 25.89 4.44 8.62
CA ILE A 254 26.38 4.19 9.98
C ILE A 254 25.38 3.20 10.60
N VAL A 255 25.69 1.92 10.48
CA VAL A 255 24.91 0.86 11.12
C VAL A 255 25.41 0.74 12.56
N ALA A 256 24.51 0.79 13.52
CA ALA A 256 24.88 0.48 14.90
C ALA A 256 25.57 -0.90 14.95
N PRO A 257 26.69 -1.06 15.69
CA PRO A 257 27.35 -2.35 15.79
C PRO A 257 26.36 -3.38 16.35
N PRO A 258 26.44 -4.65 15.89
CA PRO A 258 25.58 -5.69 16.41
C PRO A 258 25.83 -5.89 17.91
N VAL A 259 24.77 -6.13 18.68
CA VAL A 259 24.88 -6.44 20.10
C VAL A 259 25.31 -7.90 20.25
N THR A 260 26.50 -8.11 20.79
CA THR A 260 27.06 -9.47 20.98
C THR A 260 26.40 -10.23 22.12
N ASP A 261 25.80 -9.54 23.09
CA ASP A 261 25.29 -10.10 24.33
C ASP A 261 23.83 -9.70 24.56
N SER A 262 22.93 -10.25 23.72
CA SER A 262 21.49 -10.03 23.80
C SER A 262 20.79 -11.33 24.19
N ASP A 263 20.05 -11.29 25.30
CA ASP A 263 19.19 -12.42 25.74
C ASP A 263 18.23 -12.87 24.64
N ALA A 264 17.70 -11.94 23.83
CA ALA A 264 16.80 -12.26 22.73
C ALA A 264 17.53 -13.06 21.63
N VAL A 265 18.75 -12.64 21.24
CA VAL A 265 19.56 -13.36 20.25
C VAL A 265 19.93 -14.75 20.79
N ALA A 266 20.35 -14.84 22.06
CA ALA A 266 20.67 -16.11 22.71
C ALA A 266 19.46 -17.07 22.71
N ARG A 267 18.26 -16.59 23.12
CA ARG A 267 17.02 -17.40 23.10
C ARG A 267 16.68 -17.89 21.70
N VAL A 268 16.75 -17.04 20.67
CA VAL A 268 16.51 -17.45 19.28
C VAL A 268 17.48 -18.54 18.86
N ARG A 269 18.77 -18.39 19.18
CA ARG A 269 19.81 -19.37 18.84
C ARG A 269 19.55 -20.72 19.53
N GLU A 270 19.20 -20.73 20.81
CA GLU A 270 18.87 -21.95 21.54
C GLU A 270 17.63 -22.64 21.00
N LEU A 271 16.56 -21.87 20.68
CA LEU A 271 15.35 -22.43 20.08
C LEU A 271 15.62 -23.07 18.72
N ILE A 272 16.51 -22.48 17.92
CA ILE A 272 16.98 -23.10 16.66
C ILE A 272 17.70 -24.41 16.95
N ALA A 273 18.64 -24.40 17.91
CA ALA A 273 19.46 -25.56 18.25
C ALA A 273 18.64 -26.77 18.71
N VAL A 274 17.53 -26.54 19.42
CA VAL A 274 16.61 -27.60 19.87
C VAL A 274 15.48 -27.91 18.90
N GLY A 275 15.47 -27.29 17.69
CA GLY A 275 14.51 -27.55 16.64
C GLY A 275 13.13 -26.92 16.81
N MET A 276 12.95 -26.00 17.78
CA MET A 276 11.71 -25.25 18.05
C MET A 276 11.59 -24.05 17.08
N ILE A 277 11.44 -24.33 15.78
CA ILE A 277 11.56 -23.32 14.71
C ILE A 277 10.42 -22.28 14.74
N TRP A 278 9.20 -22.68 15.11
CA TRP A 278 8.07 -21.77 15.19
C TRP A 278 8.23 -20.75 16.33
N GLU A 279 8.67 -21.24 17.48
CA GLU A 279 8.98 -20.42 18.66
C GLU A 279 10.16 -19.50 18.38
N ALA A 280 11.21 -20.00 17.72
CA ALA A 280 12.37 -19.21 17.32
C ALA A 280 11.96 -18.05 16.39
N ARG A 281 11.11 -18.30 15.40
CA ARG A 281 10.58 -17.24 14.50
C ARG A 281 9.67 -16.25 15.22
N SER A 282 8.93 -16.69 16.21
CA SER A 282 8.08 -15.83 17.03
C SER A 282 8.91 -14.90 17.91
N GLU A 283 9.89 -15.45 18.63
CA GLU A 283 10.83 -14.69 19.46
C GLU A 283 11.66 -13.71 18.62
N PHE A 284 12.14 -14.15 17.46
CA PHE A 284 12.85 -13.33 16.49
C PHE A 284 12.06 -12.06 16.15
N ARG A 285 10.81 -12.20 15.74
CA ARG A 285 9.98 -11.04 15.36
C ARG A 285 9.65 -10.13 16.54
N ALA A 286 9.45 -10.70 17.71
CA ALA A 286 9.20 -9.91 18.93
C ALA A 286 10.37 -9.02 19.31
N ALA A 287 11.60 -9.41 18.95
CA ALA A 287 12.83 -8.70 19.29
C ALA A 287 13.28 -7.66 18.24
N LEU A 288 12.57 -7.50 17.11
CA LEU A 288 12.97 -6.56 16.03
C LEU A 288 12.77 -5.08 16.41
N GLY A 289 12.18 -4.77 17.54
CA GLY A 289 11.95 -3.38 17.99
C GLY A 289 13.21 -2.60 18.34
N ASP A 290 14.31 -3.29 18.67
CA ASP A 290 15.61 -2.68 18.93
C ASP A 290 16.51 -2.82 17.69
N PRO A 291 16.95 -1.72 17.05
CA PRO A 291 17.77 -1.78 15.83
C PRO A 291 19.08 -2.56 15.97
N ALA A 292 19.76 -2.47 17.12
CA ALA A 292 21.03 -3.18 17.35
C ALA A 292 20.82 -4.70 17.52
N VAL A 293 19.75 -5.09 18.23
CA VAL A 293 19.31 -6.48 18.34
C VAL A 293 18.86 -7.00 16.98
N ALA A 294 18.10 -6.21 16.24
CA ALA A 294 17.62 -6.57 14.90
C ALA A 294 18.78 -6.86 13.93
N LEU A 295 19.87 -6.10 14.00
CA LEU A 295 21.06 -6.37 13.17
C LEU A 295 21.71 -7.71 13.51
N SER A 296 21.88 -8.01 14.81
CA SER A 296 22.43 -9.30 15.26
C SER A 296 21.54 -10.47 14.86
N LEU A 297 20.22 -10.27 14.90
CA LEU A 297 19.26 -11.25 14.42
C LEU A 297 19.32 -11.42 12.90
N ALA A 298 19.60 -10.35 12.14
CA ALA A 298 19.77 -10.44 10.69
C ALA A 298 20.94 -11.33 10.31
N ASP A 299 22.09 -11.18 10.99
CA ASP A 299 23.26 -12.04 10.79
C ASP A 299 22.94 -13.49 11.17
N LEU A 300 22.36 -13.73 12.34
CA LEU A 300 21.93 -15.08 12.78
C LEU A 300 20.94 -15.73 11.80
N ALA A 301 20.00 -14.98 11.27
CA ALA A 301 19.03 -15.48 10.30
C ALA A 301 19.72 -15.85 8.97
N ALA A 302 20.68 -15.06 8.51
CA ALA A 302 21.44 -15.34 7.30
C ALA A 302 22.27 -16.64 7.47
N GLU A 303 22.97 -16.79 8.60
CA GLU A 303 23.71 -18.01 8.96
C GLU A 303 22.81 -19.24 9.04
N SER A 304 21.57 -19.08 9.51
CA SER A 304 20.56 -20.14 9.64
C SER A 304 19.81 -20.45 8.34
N GLY A 305 20.15 -19.79 7.21
CA GLY A 305 19.44 -19.95 5.93
C GLY A 305 18.04 -19.33 5.91
N TRP A 306 17.71 -18.47 6.87
CA TRP A 306 16.42 -17.77 6.96
C TRP A 306 16.46 -16.42 6.23
N HIS A 307 16.75 -16.45 4.95
CA HIS A 307 17.05 -15.25 4.15
C HIS A 307 15.97 -14.17 4.20
N SER A 308 14.68 -14.56 4.19
CA SER A 308 13.59 -13.61 4.30
C SER A 308 13.56 -12.89 5.66
N LEU A 309 13.88 -13.59 6.73
CA LEU A 309 13.98 -13.00 8.07
C LEU A 309 15.23 -12.13 8.21
N ALA A 310 16.34 -12.50 7.56
CA ALA A 310 17.54 -11.65 7.51
C ALA A 310 17.23 -10.31 6.83
N ILE A 311 16.49 -10.34 5.72
CA ILE A 311 16.03 -9.14 5.02
C ILE A 311 15.11 -8.28 5.91
N GLU A 312 14.14 -8.90 6.61
CA GLU A 312 13.20 -8.25 7.53
C GLU A 312 13.96 -7.56 8.67
N ALA A 313 14.88 -8.26 9.29
CA ALA A 313 15.67 -7.75 10.41
C ALA A 313 16.65 -6.65 9.99
N ALA A 314 17.33 -6.79 8.85
CA ALA A 314 18.18 -5.74 8.31
C ALA A 314 17.41 -4.45 8.00
N ALA A 315 16.16 -4.57 7.55
CA ALA A 315 15.27 -3.41 7.35
C ALA A 315 14.84 -2.79 8.68
N ALA A 316 14.49 -3.60 9.70
CA ALA A 316 14.15 -3.13 11.04
C ALA A 316 15.34 -2.39 11.70
N ALA A 317 16.56 -2.89 11.50
CA ALA A 317 17.80 -2.26 11.92
C ALA A 317 18.16 -0.99 11.13
N LYS A 318 17.41 -0.65 10.06
CA LYS A 318 17.75 0.39 9.08
C LYS A 318 19.15 0.20 8.49
N ALA A 319 19.62 -1.04 8.44
CA ALA A 319 20.94 -1.41 7.92
C ALA A 319 20.94 -1.39 6.38
N TRP A 320 20.71 -0.22 5.81
CA TRP A 320 20.53 -0.06 4.37
C TRP A 320 21.79 -0.41 3.59
N GLY A 321 22.99 -0.17 4.14
CA GLY A 321 24.30 -0.55 3.57
C GLY A 321 24.59 -2.04 3.54
N ARG A 322 23.92 -2.88 4.39
CA ARG A 322 24.10 -4.33 4.42
C ARG A 322 23.46 -5.00 3.20
N VAL A 323 24.01 -4.71 2.02
CA VAL A 323 23.55 -5.26 0.73
C VAL A 323 23.67 -6.77 0.69
N ASP A 324 24.63 -7.35 1.44
CA ASP A 324 24.81 -8.79 1.65
C ASP A 324 23.56 -9.44 2.26
N LEU A 325 23.00 -8.86 3.31
CA LEU A 325 21.80 -9.35 4.00
C LEU A 325 20.51 -9.04 3.24
N ARG A 326 20.43 -7.83 2.65
CA ARG A 326 19.21 -7.33 2.02
C ARG A 326 18.96 -7.88 0.62
N PHE A 327 20.02 -8.27 -0.08
CA PHE A 327 19.99 -8.82 -1.44
C PHE A 327 20.79 -10.11 -1.53
N PRO A 328 20.39 -11.18 -0.80
CA PRO A 328 21.08 -12.44 -0.83
C PRO A 328 21.00 -13.11 -2.21
N VAL A 329 22.09 -13.75 -2.64
CA VAL A 329 22.12 -14.59 -3.84
C VAL A 329 21.97 -16.04 -3.39
N VAL A 330 20.72 -16.52 -3.41
CA VAL A 330 20.31 -17.84 -2.91
C VAL A 330 19.44 -18.55 -3.94
N TYR A 331 19.31 -19.89 -3.85
CA TYR A 331 18.64 -20.69 -4.88
C TYR A 331 19.28 -20.50 -6.27
N GLN A 332 20.62 -20.35 -6.28
CA GLN A 332 21.35 -19.97 -7.49
C GLN A 332 21.13 -20.96 -8.63
N THR A 333 21.18 -22.27 -8.34
CA THR A 333 20.95 -23.32 -9.34
C THR A 333 19.54 -23.20 -9.97
N GLU A 334 18.52 -23.00 -9.14
CA GLU A 334 17.14 -22.89 -9.59
C GLU A 334 16.92 -21.65 -10.45
N PHE A 335 17.50 -20.51 -10.07
CA PHE A 335 17.42 -19.29 -10.86
C PHE A 335 18.26 -19.35 -12.13
N SER A 336 19.43 -19.97 -12.12
CA SER A 336 20.25 -20.16 -13.32
C SER A 336 19.53 -21.03 -14.35
N ASN A 337 18.95 -22.16 -13.92
CA ASN A 337 18.18 -23.02 -14.79
C ASN A 337 16.93 -22.27 -15.36
N ALA A 338 16.25 -21.47 -14.53
CA ALA A 338 15.11 -20.68 -14.96
C ALA A 338 15.52 -19.55 -15.95
N SER A 339 16.69 -18.96 -15.76
CA SER A 339 17.30 -17.99 -16.67
C SER A 339 17.61 -18.61 -18.04
N GLU A 340 18.26 -19.75 -18.06
CA GLU A 340 18.58 -20.49 -19.31
C GLU A 340 17.30 -20.87 -20.09
N GLU A 341 16.26 -21.35 -19.40
CA GLU A 341 15.02 -21.78 -20.01
C GLU A 341 14.18 -20.61 -20.53
N SER A 342 14.11 -19.50 -19.78
CA SER A 342 13.30 -18.32 -20.13
C SER A 342 14.01 -17.32 -21.05
N GLY A 343 15.35 -17.38 -21.13
CA GLY A 343 16.18 -16.39 -21.81
C GLY A 343 16.28 -15.04 -21.11
N LEU A 344 15.88 -14.97 -19.83
CA LEU A 344 15.95 -13.75 -19.01
C LEU A 344 17.24 -13.72 -18.19
N ASP A 345 17.76 -12.52 -17.89
CA ASP A 345 18.92 -12.36 -17.00
C ASP A 345 18.60 -12.87 -15.59
N VAL A 346 19.51 -13.63 -15.00
CA VAL A 346 19.33 -14.22 -13.67
C VAL A 346 19.20 -13.15 -12.59
N GLU A 347 19.88 -12.01 -12.73
CA GLU A 347 19.81 -10.87 -11.80
C GLU A 347 18.41 -10.24 -11.81
N GLU A 348 17.76 -10.22 -12.96
CA GLU A 348 16.38 -9.74 -13.07
C GLU A 348 15.39 -10.68 -12.39
N LEU A 349 15.59 -12.00 -12.52
CA LEU A 349 14.78 -13.00 -11.82
C LEU A 349 14.97 -12.91 -10.30
N PHE A 350 16.21 -12.68 -9.83
CA PHE A 350 16.48 -12.39 -8.41
C PHE A 350 15.75 -11.13 -7.94
N ALA A 351 15.75 -10.06 -8.75
CA ALA A 351 15.07 -8.81 -8.41
C ALA A 351 13.55 -8.99 -8.25
N VAL A 352 12.93 -9.75 -9.15
CA VAL A 352 11.51 -10.11 -9.06
C VAL A 352 11.24 -10.91 -7.78
N ALA A 353 11.94 -12.01 -7.55
CA ALA A 353 11.72 -12.86 -6.37
C ALA A 353 11.99 -12.12 -5.05
N ARG A 354 13.02 -11.25 -5.04
CA ARG A 354 13.32 -10.39 -3.90
C ARG A 354 12.16 -9.46 -3.57
N ARG A 355 11.48 -8.90 -4.56
CA ARG A 355 10.30 -8.04 -4.36
C ARG A 355 9.06 -8.83 -3.99
N GLU A 356 8.86 -9.99 -4.58
CA GLU A 356 7.67 -10.82 -4.40
C GLU A 356 7.59 -11.49 -3.03
N SER A 357 8.67 -12.11 -2.60
CA SER A 357 8.67 -12.97 -1.41
C SER A 357 9.76 -12.66 -0.40
N ALA A 358 10.62 -11.69 -0.65
CA ALA A 358 11.87 -11.54 0.10
C ALA A 358 12.66 -12.85 0.17
N MET A 359 12.70 -13.63 -0.90
CA MET A 359 13.36 -14.95 -1.00
C MET A 359 12.77 -16.05 -0.10
N ALA A 360 11.48 -15.95 0.30
CA ALA A 360 10.80 -16.98 1.07
C ALA A 360 10.11 -18.00 0.13
N PRO A 361 10.58 -19.27 0.07
CA PRO A 361 10.02 -20.27 -0.84
C PRO A 361 8.62 -20.74 -0.39
N ASP A 362 8.29 -20.59 0.88
CA ASP A 362 7.03 -20.97 1.52
C ASP A 362 6.04 -19.80 1.66
N ALA A 363 6.32 -18.65 1.05
CA ALA A 363 5.46 -17.48 1.13
C ALA A 363 4.08 -17.73 0.50
N VAL A 364 3.04 -17.30 1.22
CA VAL A 364 1.64 -17.30 0.74
C VAL A 364 1.02 -15.96 1.05
N SER A 365 0.59 -15.23 0.02
CA SER A 365 -0.11 -13.97 0.21
C SER A 365 -1.57 -14.17 0.67
N GLU A 366 -2.19 -13.12 1.20
CA GLU A 366 -3.61 -13.12 1.61
C GLU A 366 -4.55 -13.53 0.45
N VAL A 367 -4.20 -13.17 -0.78
CA VAL A 367 -4.97 -13.52 -1.98
C VAL A 367 -4.57 -14.87 -2.58
N GLY A 368 -3.59 -15.56 -2.00
CA GLY A 368 -3.21 -16.93 -2.33
C GLY A 368 -2.10 -17.09 -3.37
N ALA A 369 -1.34 -16.03 -3.68
CA ALA A 369 -0.10 -16.13 -4.44
C ALA A 369 0.95 -16.93 -3.67
N ARG A 370 1.87 -17.66 -4.35
CA ARG A 370 2.70 -18.69 -3.72
C ARG A 370 4.14 -18.72 -4.21
N GLY A 371 5.05 -18.98 -3.26
CA GLY A 371 6.47 -19.28 -3.49
C GLY A 371 7.32 -18.08 -3.83
N LEU A 372 8.56 -18.32 -4.27
CA LEU A 372 9.58 -17.29 -4.51
C LEU A 372 9.11 -16.15 -5.41
N MET A 373 8.43 -16.47 -6.51
CA MET A 373 7.94 -15.50 -7.49
C MET A 373 6.42 -15.23 -7.36
N GLN A 374 5.81 -15.55 -6.22
CA GLN A 374 4.42 -15.25 -5.84
C GLN A 374 3.38 -15.50 -6.95
N LEU A 375 3.41 -16.69 -7.52
CA LEU A 375 2.49 -17.04 -8.60
C LEU A 375 1.07 -17.31 -8.07
N MET A 376 0.09 -16.65 -8.68
CA MET A 376 -1.30 -17.04 -8.49
C MET A 376 -1.54 -18.44 -9.08
N PRO A 377 -2.26 -19.35 -8.37
CA PRO A 377 -2.51 -20.72 -8.86
C PRO A 377 -3.15 -20.79 -10.26
N SER A 378 -4.00 -19.81 -10.61
CA SER A 378 -4.59 -19.69 -11.95
C SER A 378 -3.55 -19.34 -13.01
N THR A 379 -2.71 -18.35 -12.74
CA THR A 379 -1.63 -17.92 -13.64
C THR A 379 -0.64 -19.06 -13.86
N ALA A 380 -0.16 -19.66 -12.76
CA ALA A 380 0.77 -20.80 -12.84
C ALA A 380 0.22 -21.98 -13.64
N ARG A 381 -1.08 -22.26 -13.55
CA ARG A 381 -1.73 -23.33 -14.34
C ARG A 381 -1.72 -23.01 -15.83
N LEU A 382 -2.02 -21.77 -16.20
CA LEU A 382 -2.03 -21.34 -17.60
C LEU A 382 -0.62 -21.36 -18.19
N THR A 383 0.36 -20.80 -17.48
CA THR A 383 1.77 -20.79 -17.91
C THR A 383 2.33 -22.21 -18.00
N ALA A 384 2.11 -23.05 -16.99
CA ALA A 384 2.54 -24.45 -17.02
C ALA A 384 1.97 -25.19 -18.24
N ARG A 385 0.69 -25.00 -18.55
CA ARG A 385 0.08 -25.60 -19.75
C ARG A 385 0.71 -25.08 -21.06
N LYS A 386 0.97 -23.78 -21.14
CA LYS A 386 1.57 -23.13 -22.33
C LYS A 386 2.97 -23.66 -22.62
N HIS A 387 3.74 -23.90 -21.56
CA HIS A 387 5.15 -24.33 -21.63
C HIS A 387 5.34 -25.83 -21.33
N ASN A 388 4.30 -26.65 -21.46
CA ASN A 388 4.35 -28.12 -21.28
C ASN A 388 4.79 -28.61 -19.89
N TYR A 389 4.59 -27.81 -18.86
CA TYR A 389 4.80 -28.21 -17.47
C TYR A 389 3.57 -28.89 -16.89
N ARG A 390 3.77 -29.95 -16.09
CA ARG A 390 2.67 -30.55 -15.31
C ARG A 390 2.37 -29.63 -14.12
N TYR A 391 1.20 -28.98 -14.12
CA TYR A 391 0.75 -28.14 -13.02
C TYR A 391 0.48 -28.94 -11.74
N SER A 392 0.97 -28.43 -10.61
CA SER A 392 0.58 -28.87 -9.27
C SER A 392 0.65 -27.69 -8.30
N ARG A 393 -0.43 -27.45 -7.53
CA ARG A 393 -0.48 -26.38 -6.53
C ARG A 393 0.57 -26.56 -5.43
N SER A 394 0.85 -27.79 -5.02
CA SER A 394 1.87 -28.08 -3.99
C SER A 394 3.29 -27.82 -4.49
N ARG A 395 3.56 -27.97 -5.79
CA ARG A 395 4.87 -27.66 -6.37
C ARG A 395 5.20 -26.18 -6.40
N LEU A 396 4.20 -25.27 -6.28
CA LEU A 396 4.44 -23.84 -6.23
C LEU A 396 5.26 -23.40 -5.00
N MET A 397 5.41 -24.27 -4.01
CA MET A 397 6.29 -24.03 -2.85
C MET A 397 7.69 -24.64 -3.04
N ARG A 398 7.97 -25.27 -4.17
CA ARG A 398 9.30 -25.82 -4.49
C ARG A 398 10.08 -24.78 -5.31
N PRO A 399 11.28 -24.35 -4.84
CA PRO A 399 12.06 -23.32 -5.52
C PRO A 399 12.19 -23.53 -7.03
N GLY A 400 12.73 -24.67 -7.49
CA GLY A 400 12.97 -24.92 -8.90
C GLY A 400 11.71 -24.91 -9.77
N TYR A 401 10.58 -25.41 -9.27
CA TYR A 401 9.32 -25.36 -10.04
C TYR A 401 8.76 -23.92 -10.07
N ASN A 402 8.84 -23.21 -8.95
CA ASN A 402 8.29 -21.87 -8.86
C ASN A 402 9.08 -20.88 -9.71
N THR A 403 10.42 -20.96 -9.67
CA THR A 403 11.30 -20.09 -10.49
C THR A 403 11.13 -20.37 -11.97
N ALA A 404 11.10 -21.64 -12.41
CA ALA A 404 10.91 -21.99 -13.81
C ALA A 404 9.57 -21.45 -14.36
N VAL A 405 8.43 -21.76 -13.70
CA VAL A 405 7.13 -21.28 -14.15
C VAL A 405 6.98 -19.77 -14.02
N GLY A 406 7.59 -19.16 -13.00
CA GLY A 406 7.58 -17.71 -12.79
C GLY A 406 8.38 -16.95 -13.84
N ALA A 407 9.57 -17.44 -14.18
CA ALA A 407 10.42 -16.88 -15.22
C ALA A 407 9.75 -16.96 -16.61
N LEU A 408 9.16 -18.11 -16.93
CA LEU A 408 8.41 -18.28 -18.17
C LEU A 408 7.19 -17.36 -18.26
N TYR A 409 6.46 -17.15 -17.17
CA TYR A 409 5.36 -16.18 -17.13
C TYR A 409 5.87 -14.75 -17.36
N TYR A 410 6.98 -14.38 -16.72
CA TYR A 410 7.57 -13.06 -16.89
C TYR A 410 8.13 -12.88 -18.31
N ALA A 411 8.77 -13.89 -18.89
CA ALA A 411 9.22 -13.87 -20.28
C ALA A 411 8.05 -13.70 -21.27
N ASP A 412 6.92 -14.34 -21.00
CA ASP A 412 5.69 -14.15 -21.78
C ASP A 412 5.20 -12.70 -21.75
N LEU A 413 5.28 -12.05 -20.60
CA LEU A 413 4.93 -10.63 -20.46
C LEU A 413 5.94 -9.72 -21.17
N ILE A 414 7.25 -9.97 -21.05
CA ILE A 414 8.28 -9.25 -21.78
C ILE A 414 8.00 -9.33 -23.29
N LYS A 415 7.70 -10.52 -23.80
CA LYS A 415 7.35 -10.71 -25.20
C LYS A 415 6.05 -9.98 -25.58
N GLN A 416 5.05 -9.98 -24.72
CA GLN A 416 3.76 -9.28 -24.96
C GLN A 416 3.93 -7.77 -25.06
N TYR A 417 4.95 -7.20 -24.41
CA TYR A 417 5.27 -5.77 -24.42
C TYR A 417 6.55 -5.46 -25.22
N ASP A 418 6.85 -6.26 -26.25
CA ASP A 418 7.92 -6.02 -27.21
C ASP A 418 9.30 -5.76 -26.58
N GLY A 419 9.59 -6.42 -25.47
CA GLY A 419 10.85 -6.28 -24.74
C GLY A 419 10.81 -5.23 -23.62
N ASN A 420 9.74 -4.46 -23.47
CA ASN A 420 9.64 -3.41 -22.45
C ASN A 420 9.40 -4.01 -21.04
N ARG A 421 10.48 -4.03 -20.23
CA ARG A 421 10.44 -4.58 -18.86
C ARG A 421 9.54 -3.76 -17.92
N VAL A 422 9.47 -2.45 -18.11
CA VAL A 422 8.68 -1.55 -17.27
C VAL A 422 7.20 -1.90 -17.36
N LEU A 423 6.68 -2.08 -18.58
CA LEU A 423 5.31 -2.52 -18.81
C LEU A 423 5.07 -3.97 -18.36
N ALA A 424 6.04 -4.85 -18.60
CA ALA A 424 5.96 -6.27 -18.18
C ALA A 424 5.93 -6.41 -16.66
N LEU A 425 6.74 -5.66 -15.92
CA LEU A 425 6.73 -5.63 -14.44
C LEU A 425 5.41 -5.09 -13.89
N ALA A 426 4.90 -4.00 -14.46
CA ALA A 426 3.59 -3.50 -14.09
C ALA A 426 2.48 -4.54 -14.35
N ALA A 427 2.57 -5.27 -15.46
CA ALA A 427 1.62 -6.32 -15.81
C ALA A 427 1.76 -7.56 -14.93
N TYR A 428 2.97 -7.89 -14.50
CA TYR A 428 3.21 -8.98 -13.56
C TYR A 428 2.46 -8.76 -12.25
N ASN A 429 2.56 -7.54 -11.69
CA ASN A 429 1.90 -7.19 -10.44
C ASN A 429 0.40 -6.89 -10.60
N ALA A 430 0.01 -6.01 -11.54
CA ALA A 430 -1.37 -5.52 -11.67
C ALA A 430 -2.23 -6.31 -12.66
N GLY A 431 -1.61 -7.12 -13.50
CA GLY A 431 -2.26 -7.82 -14.61
C GLY A 431 -2.29 -7.01 -15.92
N PRO A 432 -2.13 -7.68 -17.09
CA PRO A 432 -1.93 -7.02 -18.39
C PRO A 432 -3.12 -6.16 -18.84
N ASN A 433 -4.35 -6.51 -18.46
CA ASN A 433 -5.54 -5.73 -18.82
C ASN A 433 -5.58 -4.33 -18.18
N ARG A 434 -4.96 -4.14 -17.03
CA ARG A 434 -4.85 -2.82 -16.39
C ARG A 434 -3.77 -1.99 -17.05
N VAL A 435 -2.60 -2.57 -17.28
CA VAL A 435 -1.47 -1.89 -17.89
C VAL A 435 -1.82 -1.34 -19.27
N ARG A 436 -2.49 -2.15 -20.11
CA ARG A 436 -2.96 -1.69 -21.42
C ARG A 436 -3.81 -0.42 -21.37
N ARG A 437 -4.59 -0.22 -20.30
CA ARG A 437 -5.38 1.01 -20.10
C ARG A 437 -4.57 2.19 -19.56
N TRP A 438 -3.41 1.93 -18.98
CA TRP A 438 -2.54 2.94 -18.40
C TRP A 438 -1.46 3.44 -19.35
N SER A 439 -1.15 2.66 -20.39
CA SER A 439 -0.09 2.90 -21.36
C SER A 439 -0.59 3.53 -22.68
N GLU A 440 -1.65 4.31 -22.64
CA GLU A 440 -2.23 5.01 -23.80
C GLU A 440 -1.76 6.48 -23.87
N GLY A 441 -0.48 6.73 -23.64
CA GLY A 441 -0.03 8.09 -23.46
C GLY A 441 1.25 8.44 -24.20
N THR A 442 1.74 9.63 -23.92
CA THR A 442 2.97 10.20 -24.48
C THR A 442 3.92 10.63 -23.36
N MET A 443 3.99 9.87 -22.29
CA MET A 443 4.80 10.20 -21.12
C MET A 443 6.19 9.54 -21.23
N SER A 444 7.21 10.21 -20.70
CA SER A 444 8.49 9.56 -20.41
C SER A 444 8.32 8.47 -19.35
N VAL A 445 9.24 7.51 -19.33
CA VAL A 445 9.22 6.38 -18.40
C VAL A 445 9.10 6.81 -16.93
N ALA A 446 9.87 7.81 -16.49
CA ALA A 446 9.81 8.28 -15.10
C ALA A 446 8.42 8.83 -14.75
N ARG A 447 7.83 9.66 -15.62
CA ARG A 447 6.48 10.19 -15.43
C ARG A 447 5.45 9.07 -15.38
N TRP A 448 5.51 8.13 -16.32
CA TRP A 448 4.56 7.02 -16.37
C TRP A 448 4.63 6.15 -15.12
N VAL A 449 5.84 5.72 -14.73
CA VAL A 449 6.02 4.88 -13.52
C VAL A 449 5.43 5.56 -12.29
N ASP A 450 5.69 6.86 -12.12
CA ASP A 450 5.27 7.61 -10.93
C ASP A 450 3.79 7.99 -10.95
N THR A 451 3.14 7.92 -12.10
CA THR A 451 1.70 8.14 -12.25
C THR A 451 0.88 6.84 -12.31
N ILE A 452 1.49 5.66 -12.21
CA ILE A 452 0.75 4.39 -12.10
C ILE A 452 -0.27 4.52 -10.97
N PRO A 453 -1.58 4.30 -11.25
CA PRO A 453 -2.65 4.60 -10.28
C PRO A 453 -2.58 3.77 -9.00
N PHE A 454 -2.08 2.53 -9.08
CA PHE A 454 -1.96 1.63 -7.94
C PHE A 454 -0.60 1.81 -7.25
N LYS A 455 -0.64 2.29 -6.00
CA LYS A 455 0.56 2.51 -5.19
C LYS A 455 1.44 1.25 -5.14
N GLU A 456 0.83 0.08 -4.90
CA GLU A 456 1.55 -1.20 -4.85
C GLU A 456 2.30 -1.47 -6.16
N THR A 457 1.65 -1.28 -7.31
CA THR A 457 2.26 -1.55 -8.63
C THR A 457 3.36 -0.54 -8.94
N ARG A 458 3.16 0.72 -8.59
CA ARG A 458 4.16 1.78 -8.74
C ARG A 458 5.43 1.47 -7.94
N GLU A 459 5.27 1.14 -6.66
CA GLU A 459 6.38 0.73 -5.79
C GLU A 459 7.02 -0.59 -6.24
N TYR A 460 6.25 -1.49 -6.82
CA TYR A 460 6.75 -2.75 -7.37
C TYR A 460 7.69 -2.51 -8.54
N VAL A 461 7.27 -1.76 -9.54
CA VAL A 461 8.08 -1.45 -10.73
C VAL A 461 9.38 -0.75 -10.34
N ARG A 462 9.29 0.31 -9.53
CA ARG A 462 10.46 1.03 -9.01
C ARG A 462 11.44 0.12 -8.29
N ALA A 463 10.91 -0.75 -7.41
CA ALA A 463 11.73 -1.65 -6.61
C ALA A 463 12.44 -2.68 -7.48
N VAL A 464 11.74 -3.36 -8.41
CA VAL A 464 12.36 -4.41 -9.22
C VAL A 464 13.42 -3.84 -10.15
N LEU A 465 13.17 -2.70 -10.80
CA LEU A 465 14.18 -2.03 -11.63
C LEU A 465 15.43 -1.67 -10.82
N ALA A 466 15.27 -1.08 -9.64
CA ALA A 466 16.40 -0.76 -8.77
C ALA A 466 17.11 -2.01 -8.22
N TYR A 467 16.37 -3.06 -7.88
CA TYR A 467 16.94 -4.32 -7.39
C TYR A 467 17.76 -5.04 -8.46
N ASN A 468 17.29 -4.97 -9.72
CA ASN A 468 18.07 -5.51 -10.83
C ASN A 468 19.45 -4.83 -10.95
N VAL A 469 19.51 -3.50 -10.82
CA VAL A 469 20.79 -2.76 -10.76
C VAL A 469 21.67 -3.31 -9.62
N ILE A 470 21.11 -3.45 -8.43
CA ILE A 470 21.87 -3.93 -7.26
C ILE A 470 22.42 -5.34 -7.49
N TYR A 471 21.61 -6.28 -8.01
CA TYR A 471 22.08 -7.65 -8.27
C TYR A 471 23.13 -7.70 -9.39
N ARG A 472 23.00 -6.88 -10.45
CA ARG A 472 24.02 -6.78 -11.50
C ARG A 472 25.35 -6.25 -10.96
N LEU A 473 25.32 -5.19 -10.16
CA LEU A 473 26.53 -4.63 -9.52
C LEU A 473 27.18 -5.64 -8.55
N LYS A 474 26.37 -6.39 -7.78
CA LYS A 474 26.88 -7.48 -6.93
C LYS A 474 27.56 -8.59 -7.75
N ALA A 475 27.09 -8.85 -8.94
CA ALA A 475 27.67 -9.83 -9.86
C ALA A 475 28.88 -9.28 -10.64
N GLY A 476 29.32 -8.04 -10.38
CA GLY A 476 30.41 -7.39 -11.10
C GLY A 476 30.07 -7.04 -12.55
N LYS A 477 28.78 -6.96 -12.89
CA LYS A 477 28.28 -6.62 -14.23
C LYS A 477 27.98 -5.14 -14.35
N ALA A 478 28.17 -4.59 -15.56
CA ALA A 478 27.65 -3.26 -15.88
C ALA A 478 26.13 -3.21 -15.66
N ALA A 479 25.65 -2.13 -15.07
CA ALA A 479 24.24 -1.96 -14.76
C ALA A 479 23.72 -0.62 -15.30
N ASN A 480 22.65 -0.71 -16.09
CA ASN A 480 21.77 0.40 -16.43
C ASN A 480 20.40 0.05 -15.86
N MET A 481 19.74 1.01 -15.25
CA MET A 481 18.40 0.78 -14.72
C MET A 481 17.40 0.60 -15.87
N LEU A 482 17.49 1.44 -16.88
CA LEU A 482 16.65 1.42 -18.08
C LEU A 482 17.50 1.09 -19.33
N THR A 483 16.91 0.37 -20.26
CA THR A 483 17.47 0.22 -21.62
C THR A 483 17.18 1.46 -22.45
N ASP A 484 17.90 1.67 -23.58
CA ASP A 484 17.64 2.78 -24.48
C ASP A 484 16.21 2.71 -25.04
N MET A 485 15.76 1.51 -25.41
CA MET A 485 14.38 1.30 -25.87
C MET A 485 13.34 1.73 -24.81
N GLU A 486 13.58 1.44 -23.53
CA GLU A 486 12.66 1.84 -22.45
C GLU A 486 12.70 3.34 -22.17
N ARG A 487 13.84 4.02 -22.38
CA ARG A 487 13.96 5.48 -22.28
C ARG A 487 13.23 6.20 -23.40
N ASP A 488 13.37 5.68 -24.64
CA ASP A 488 12.81 6.30 -25.83
C ASP A 488 11.33 5.98 -26.03
N PHE A 489 10.83 4.94 -25.34
CA PHE A 489 9.42 4.55 -25.41
C PHE A 489 8.52 5.61 -24.76
N LEU A 490 7.45 5.96 -25.44
CA LEU A 490 6.40 6.84 -24.91
C LEU A 490 5.26 5.98 -24.35
N TYR A 491 5.03 6.12 -23.05
CA TYR A 491 4.09 5.33 -22.26
C TYR A 491 2.67 5.89 -22.25
#